data_ba35e3e77672fc2c687c28493b3423ca
#
_entry.id   ba35e3e77672fc2c687c28493b3423ca
#
_cell.length_a   1.000
_cell.length_b   1.000
_cell.length_c   1.000
_cell.angle_alpha   90.00
_cell.angle_beta   90.00
_cell.angle_gamma   90.00
#
_symmetry.space_group_name_H-M   'P 1'
#
loop_
_entity.id
_entity.type
_entity.pdbx_description
1 polymer ?
#
loop_
_entity_poly.entity_id
_entity_poly.type
_entity_poly.pdbx_seq_one_letter_code
_entity_poly.pdbx_strand_id
1 'polypeptide(L)'
;KYAIFPPEEILQTTVNLPLSKSESARRLVIDAIGGYATAAEDVADCDDTRALMHALSMRNGRVDIGAAGTAMRFAAAFFAATEGTDIILDGIERMRHRPIAPLVEALRSLGADIEYTDADGDPAKGTKGYAPLHIRGRKLEGGMVNIDATVSSQFISALTLAAPLMRRPLRIVLEGDVT
;
A
#
# COMPACT_ATOMS: atom_id res chain seq x y z
N LYS A 1 -29.16 -14.30 -10.61
CA LYS A 1 -29.69 -13.23 -11.49
C LYS A 1 -30.66 -12.40 -10.67
N TYR A 2 -30.52 -11.08 -10.69
CA TYR A 2 -31.43 -10.12 -10.05
C TYR A 2 -32.16 -9.39 -11.15
N ALA A 3 -33.46 -9.13 -10.96
CA ALA A 3 -34.24 -8.23 -11.79
C ALA A 3 -34.42 -6.92 -11.03
N ILE A 4 -34.12 -5.82 -11.68
CA ILE A 4 -34.27 -4.48 -11.12
C ILE A 4 -35.41 -3.82 -11.89
N PHE A 5 -36.45 -3.41 -11.16
CA PHE A 5 -37.57 -2.69 -11.73
C PHE A 5 -37.44 -1.22 -11.35
N PRO A 6 -37.71 -0.27 -12.29
CA PRO A 6 -37.77 1.13 -11.93
C PRO A 6 -38.98 1.38 -11.00
N PRO A 7 -38.89 2.35 -10.10
CA PRO A 7 -40.04 2.73 -9.30
C PRO A 7 -41.13 3.36 -10.19
N GLU A 8 -42.39 3.21 -9.81
CA GLU A 8 -43.54 3.78 -10.54
C GLU A 8 -43.65 5.30 -10.36
N GLU A 9 -43.05 5.83 -9.28
CA GLU A 9 -43.06 7.24 -8.96
C GLU A 9 -41.66 7.87 -9.03
N ILE A 10 -41.61 9.21 -9.17
CA ILE A 10 -40.35 9.95 -9.14
C ILE A 10 -39.74 9.85 -7.73
N LEU A 11 -38.56 9.24 -7.63
CA LEU A 11 -37.84 9.20 -6.38
C LEU A 11 -37.20 10.56 -6.07
N GLN A 12 -37.60 11.14 -4.93
CA GLN A 12 -36.89 12.28 -4.34
C GLN A 12 -36.29 11.81 -3.03
N THR A 13 -34.96 11.70 -3.01
CA THR A 13 -34.23 11.25 -1.81
C THR A 13 -32.89 11.91 -1.74
N THR A 14 -32.34 11.98 -0.52
CA THR A 14 -30.96 12.40 -0.26
C THR A 14 -30.13 11.17 0.01
N VAL A 15 -29.04 11.01 -0.74
CA VAL A 15 -28.08 9.92 -0.53
C VAL A 15 -26.83 10.49 0.10
N ASN A 16 -26.51 10.06 1.32
CA ASN A 16 -25.24 10.37 1.95
C ASN A 16 -24.19 9.41 1.42
N LEU A 17 -23.22 9.95 0.69
CA LEU A 17 -22.11 9.14 0.15
C LEU A 17 -21.10 8.83 1.24
N PRO A 18 -20.58 7.59 1.29
CA PRO A 18 -19.47 7.27 2.17
C PRO A 18 -18.19 7.99 1.71
N LEU A 19 -17.24 8.16 2.62
CA LEU A 19 -15.92 8.67 2.29
C LEU A 19 -15.19 7.77 1.28
N SER A 20 -14.36 8.36 0.44
CA SER A 20 -13.61 7.63 -0.57
C SER A 20 -12.53 6.75 0.08
N LYS A 21 -12.59 5.44 -0.14
CA LYS A 21 -11.57 4.49 0.32
C LYS A 21 -10.17 4.85 -0.17
N SER A 22 -10.08 5.24 -1.44
CA SER A 22 -8.78 5.55 -2.08
C SER A 22 -8.15 6.83 -1.53
N GLU A 23 -8.96 7.82 -1.22
CA GLU A 23 -8.52 9.06 -0.58
C GLU A 23 -8.12 8.82 0.87
N SER A 24 -8.95 8.09 1.62
CA SER A 24 -8.69 7.71 3.00
C SER A 24 -7.37 6.94 3.15
N ALA A 25 -7.08 6.00 2.26
CA ALA A 25 -5.83 5.25 2.30
C ALA A 25 -4.60 6.17 2.10
N ARG A 26 -4.68 7.19 1.24
CA ARG A 26 -3.60 8.17 1.07
C ARG A 26 -3.45 9.06 2.29
N ARG A 27 -4.56 9.57 2.82
CA ARG A 27 -4.59 10.39 4.03
C ARG A 27 -3.92 9.67 5.19
N LEU A 28 -4.28 8.41 5.45
CA LEU A 28 -3.69 7.60 6.51
C LEU A 28 -2.16 7.53 6.43
N VAL A 29 -1.62 7.34 5.23
CA VAL A 29 -0.15 7.30 5.05
C VAL A 29 0.47 8.68 5.26
N ILE A 30 -0.15 9.75 4.75
CA ILE A 30 0.34 11.12 4.91
C ILE A 30 0.34 11.50 6.40
N ASP A 31 -0.72 11.22 7.12
CA ASP A 31 -0.84 11.50 8.55
C ASP A 31 0.22 10.70 9.34
N ALA A 32 0.39 9.41 9.02
CA ALA A 32 1.42 8.58 9.66
C ALA A 32 2.86 9.10 9.43
N ILE A 33 3.15 9.61 8.23
CA ILE A 33 4.45 10.23 7.90
C ILE A 33 4.63 11.54 8.66
N GLY A 34 3.58 12.33 8.79
CA GLY A 34 3.58 13.59 9.54
C GLY A 34 3.54 13.43 11.06
N GLY A 35 3.37 12.21 11.56
CA GLY A 35 3.22 11.95 12.99
C GLY A 35 1.86 12.39 13.55
N TYR A 36 0.85 12.54 12.70
CA TYR A 36 -0.51 12.91 13.08
C TYR A 36 -1.38 11.68 13.34
N ALA A 37 -2.29 11.78 14.31
CA ALA A 37 -3.33 10.78 14.52
C ALA A 37 -4.50 11.08 13.57
N THR A 38 -4.94 10.06 12.81
CA THR A 38 -6.14 10.16 11.98
C THR A 38 -7.36 9.70 12.80
N ALA A 39 -8.39 10.53 12.90
CA ALA A 39 -9.64 10.13 13.53
C ALA A 39 -10.41 9.14 12.64
N ALA A 40 -11.07 8.17 13.24
CA ALA A 40 -11.78 7.11 12.50
C ALA A 40 -12.93 7.67 11.63
N GLU A 41 -13.58 8.73 12.07
CA GLU A 41 -14.64 9.44 11.36
C GLU A 41 -14.18 10.20 10.11
N ASP A 42 -12.89 10.45 10.02
CA ASP A 42 -12.27 11.20 8.92
C ASP A 42 -11.86 10.31 7.74
N VAL A 43 -12.06 9.02 7.83
CA VAL A 43 -11.73 8.04 6.78
C VAL A 43 -12.89 7.10 6.50
N ALA A 44 -12.90 6.50 5.33
CA ALA A 44 -13.92 5.52 4.96
C ALA A 44 -13.91 4.34 5.94
N ASP A 45 -15.06 3.99 6.50
CA ASP A 45 -15.19 2.82 7.36
C ASP A 45 -15.30 1.54 6.51
N CYS A 46 -14.17 0.93 6.23
CA CYS A 46 -14.08 -0.34 5.49
C CYS A 46 -12.86 -1.17 5.95
N ASP A 47 -12.85 -2.44 5.57
CA ASP A 47 -11.78 -3.36 5.96
C ASP A 47 -10.40 -2.89 5.51
N ASP A 48 -10.29 -2.32 4.30
CA ASP A 48 -9.02 -1.82 3.75
C ASP A 48 -8.42 -0.69 4.61
N THR A 49 -9.25 0.27 5.03
CA THR A 49 -8.78 1.40 5.85
C THR A 49 -8.45 0.97 7.27
N ARG A 50 -9.26 0.09 7.86
CA ARG A 50 -8.98 -0.49 9.18
C ARG A 50 -7.67 -1.29 9.20
N ALA A 51 -7.45 -2.12 8.18
CA ALA A 51 -6.21 -2.89 8.04
C ALA A 51 -4.99 -1.99 7.85
N LEU A 52 -5.11 -0.93 7.03
CA LEU A 52 -4.01 0.02 6.83
C LEU A 52 -3.72 0.84 8.08
N MET A 53 -4.74 1.32 8.78
CA MET A 53 -4.58 2.07 10.03
C MET A 53 -3.86 1.22 11.09
N HIS A 54 -4.26 -0.05 11.24
CA HIS A 54 -3.58 -0.98 12.13
C HIS A 54 -2.11 -1.18 11.69
N ALA A 55 -1.87 -1.45 10.40
CA ALA A 55 -0.52 -1.62 9.85
C ALA A 55 0.38 -0.44 10.20
N LEU A 56 -0.05 0.78 9.90
CA LEU A 56 0.75 2.00 10.10
C LEU A 56 1.10 2.29 11.57
N SER A 57 0.36 1.70 12.52
CA SER A 57 0.66 1.79 13.96
C SER A 57 1.78 0.84 14.42
N MET A 58 2.10 -0.18 13.62
CA MET A 58 3.10 -1.19 13.95
C MET A 58 4.52 -0.71 13.63
N ARG A 59 5.51 -1.24 14.37
CA ARG A 59 6.93 -1.01 14.11
C ARG A 59 7.72 -2.30 13.93
N ASN A 60 7.23 -3.40 14.48
CA ASN A 60 7.84 -4.73 14.36
C ASN A 60 6.79 -5.83 14.40
N GLY A 61 7.18 -7.01 13.93
CA GLY A 61 6.35 -8.21 13.94
C GLY A 61 5.58 -8.42 12.66
N ARG A 62 4.50 -9.19 12.73
CA ARG A 62 3.67 -9.55 11.57
C ARG A 62 2.48 -8.62 11.44
N VAL A 63 2.25 -8.18 10.21
CA VAL A 63 1.10 -7.36 9.80
C VAL A 63 0.32 -8.10 8.73
N ASP A 64 -0.92 -8.46 9.03
CA ASP A 64 -1.87 -9.02 8.06
C ASP A 64 -2.75 -7.90 7.50
N ILE A 65 -2.64 -7.68 6.19
CA ILE A 65 -3.39 -6.66 5.47
C ILE A 65 -4.70 -7.20 4.88
N GLY A 66 -5.00 -8.47 5.12
CA GLY A 66 -6.18 -9.14 4.57
C GLY A 66 -6.20 -9.16 3.03
N ALA A 67 -7.31 -8.72 2.44
CA ALA A 67 -7.50 -8.63 0.99
C ALA A 67 -7.17 -7.24 0.41
N ALA A 68 -6.67 -6.30 1.22
CA ALA A 68 -6.54 -4.89 0.91
C ALA A 68 -5.31 -4.58 0.03
N GLY A 69 -5.47 -4.67 -1.28
CA GLY A 69 -4.35 -4.52 -2.23
C GLY A 69 -3.68 -3.15 -2.20
N THR A 70 -4.44 -2.07 -2.04
CA THR A 70 -3.88 -0.72 -1.91
C THR A 70 -3.10 -0.59 -0.60
N ALA A 71 -3.65 -1.12 0.49
CA ALA A 71 -3.00 -1.11 1.80
C ALA A 71 -1.68 -1.88 1.78
N MET A 72 -1.62 -3.07 1.13
CA MET A 72 -0.38 -3.84 0.95
C MET A 72 0.73 -2.99 0.31
N ARG A 73 0.42 -2.28 -0.76
CA ARG A 73 1.41 -1.49 -1.51
C ARG A 73 1.86 -0.26 -0.75
N PHE A 74 0.92 0.43 -0.11
CA PHE A 74 1.21 1.63 0.66
C PHE A 74 1.99 1.30 1.94
N ALA A 75 1.60 0.24 2.65
CA ALA A 75 2.32 -0.24 3.83
C ALA A 75 3.74 -0.72 3.47
N ALA A 76 3.92 -1.45 2.35
CA ALA A 76 5.24 -1.88 1.92
C ALA A 76 6.20 -0.70 1.69
N ALA A 77 5.75 0.35 1.00
CA ALA A 77 6.58 1.53 0.75
C ALA A 77 6.83 2.35 2.05
N PHE A 78 5.82 2.48 2.90
CA PHE A 78 5.92 3.17 4.18
C PHE A 78 6.94 2.48 5.10
N PHE A 79 6.81 1.18 5.31
CA PHE A 79 7.73 0.43 6.17
C PHE A 79 9.15 0.43 5.62
N ALA A 80 9.32 0.24 4.31
CA ALA A 80 10.64 0.26 3.68
C ALA A 80 11.40 1.58 3.92
N ALA A 81 10.67 2.71 3.97
CA ALA A 81 11.23 4.05 4.15
C ALA A 81 11.26 4.53 5.62
N THR A 82 10.69 3.78 6.56
CA THR A 82 10.60 4.16 7.98
C THR A 82 11.67 3.44 8.78
N GLU A 83 12.70 4.17 9.24
CA GLU A 83 13.80 3.61 10.03
C GLU A 83 13.28 2.94 11.32
N GLY A 84 13.88 1.80 11.67
CA GLY A 84 13.58 1.07 12.89
C GLY A 84 12.32 0.19 12.80
N THR A 85 11.73 0.02 11.62
CA THR A 85 10.69 -0.99 11.42
C THR A 85 11.31 -2.34 11.05
N ASP A 86 10.70 -3.43 11.53
CA ASP A 86 11.03 -4.82 11.18
C ASP A 86 9.73 -5.62 11.07
N ILE A 87 9.20 -5.70 9.85
CA ILE A 87 7.82 -6.15 9.57
C ILE A 87 7.80 -7.33 8.60
N ILE A 88 7.05 -8.36 8.95
CA ILE A 88 6.59 -9.36 7.99
C ILE A 88 5.20 -8.92 7.53
N LEU A 89 5.13 -8.36 6.32
CA LEU A 89 3.90 -7.87 5.71
C LEU A 89 3.26 -8.97 4.87
N ASP A 90 2.07 -9.38 5.26
CA ASP A 90 1.34 -10.50 4.67
C ASP A 90 -0.13 -10.15 4.41
N GLY A 91 -0.88 -11.08 3.88
CA GLY A 91 -2.32 -11.01 3.67
C GLY A 91 -2.91 -12.40 3.45
N ILE A 92 -4.21 -12.45 3.17
CA ILE A 92 -4.88 -13.71 2.87
C ILE A 92 -4.29 -14.38 1.62
N GLU A 93 -4.56 -15.66 1.42
CA GLU A 93 -4.08 -16.48 0.29
C GLU A 93 -4.23 -15.76 -1.06
N ARG A 94 -5.39 -15.15 -1.32
CA ARG A 94 -5.61 -14.37 -2.56
C ARG A 94 -4.65 -13.18 -2.72
N MET A 95 -4.18 -12.58 -1.62
CA MET A 95 -3.21 -11.49 -1.66
C MET A 95 -1.83 -11.99 -2.04
N ARG A 96 -1.44 -13.17 -1.58
CA ARG A 96 -0.17 -13.81 -1.92
C ARG A 96 -0.03 -14.19 -3.41
N HIS A 97 -1.14 -14.17 -4.17
CA HIS A 97 -1.14 -14.34 -5.63
C HIS A 97 -1.18 -13.03 -6.42
N ARG A 98 -1.14 -11.89 -5.74
CA ARG A 98 -1.13 -10.58 -6.41
C ARG A 98 0.30 -10.06 -6.56
N PRO A 99 0.75 -9.75 -7.79
CA PRO A 99 2.12 -9.32 -8.04
C PRO A 99 2.43 -8.00 -7.30
N ILE A 100 3.64 -7.95 -6.73
CA ILE A 100 4.19 -6.77 -6.05
C ILE A 100 5.64 -6.49 -6.47
N ALA A 101 6.23 -7.35 -7.32
CA ALA A 101 7.60 -7.24 -7.76
C ALA A 101 8.01 -5.84 -8.25
N PRO A 102 7.24 -5.16 -9.13
CA PRO A 102 7.66 -3.85 -9.64
C PRO A 102 7.88 -2.82 -8.52
N LEU A 103 7.04 -2.84 -7.48
CA LEU A 103 7.21 -1.96 -6.33
C LEU A 103 8.44 -2.34 -5.50
N VAL A 104 8.62 -3.64 -5.23
CA VAL A 104 9.76 -4.13 -4.43
C VAL A 104 11.09 -3.84 -5.14
N GLU A 105 11.17 -4.04 -6.44
CA GLU A 105 12.36 -3.75 -7.25
C GLU A 105 12.68 -2.25 -7.26
N ALA A 106 11.67 -1.41 -7.43
CA ALA A 106 11.80 0.04 -7.33
C ALA A 106 12.30 0.48 -5.94
N LEU A 107 11.71 -0.03 -4.85
CA LEU A 107 12.14 0.27 -3.49
C LEU A 107 13.57 -0.21 -3.22
N ARG A 108 13.94 -1.42 -3.67
CA ARG A 108 15.30 -1.95 -3.55
C ARG A 108 16.33 -1.09 -4.28
N SER A 109 16.01 -0.59 -5.49
CA SER A 109 16.90 0.32 -6.23
C SER A 109 17.14 1.65 -5.49
N LEU A 110 16.21 2.04 -4.60
CA LEU A 110 16.32 3.19 -3.72
C LEU A 110 16.98 2.87 -2.36
N GLY A 111 17.45 1.61 -2.17
CA GLY A 111 18.17 1.17 -0.99
C GLY A 111 17.33 0.42 0.05
N ALA A 112 16.09 0.03 -0.25
CA ALA A 112 15.26 -0.72 0.68
C ALA A 112 15.79 -2.15 0.94
N ASP A 113 15.60 -2.60 2.17
CA ASP A 113 15.87 -3.96 2.62
C ASP A 113 14.56 -4.72 2.72
N ILE A 114 14.24 -5.45 1.67
CA ILE A 114 13.01 -6.23 1.54
C ILE A 114 13.38 -7.63 1.05
N GLU A 115 12.87 -8.66 1.70
CA GLU A 115 12.99 -10.05 1.27
C GLU A 115 11.61 -10.65 1.01
N TYR A 116 11.52 -11.52 0.01
CA TYR A 116 10.34 -12.37 -0.16
C TYR A 116 10.47 -13.55 0.80
N THR A 117 9.41 -13.87 1.54
CA THR A 117 9.42 -14.96 2.53
C THR A 117 8.21 -15.86 2.33
N ASP A 118 8.17 -16.98 3.02
CA ASP A 118 6.94 -17.74 3.22
C ASP A 118 6.09 -17.15 4.39
N ALA A 119 5.00 -17.83 4.69
CA ALA A 119 4.12 -17.44 5.79
C ALA A 119 4.80 -17.46 7.17
N ASP A 120 5.86 -18.23 7.35
CA ASP A 120 6.61 -18.33 8.59
C ASP A 120 7.76 -17.30 8.66
N GLY A 121 8.01 -16.57 7.56
CA GLY A 121 9.08 -15.60 7.45
C GLY A 121 10.40 -16.18 6.94
N ASP A 122 10.40 -17.43 6.43
CA ASP A 122 11.58 -18.06 5.87
C ASP A 122 11.87 -17.55 4.44
N PRO A 123 12.97 -16.81 4.21
CA PRO A 123 13.29 -16.27 2.88
C PRO A 123 13.66 -17.36 1.87
N ALA A 124 14.11 -18.54 2.34
CA ALA A 124 14.46 -19.66 1.45
C ALA A 124 13.21 -20.25 0.76
N LYS A 125 12.03 -20.02 1.31
CA LYS A 125 10.74 -20.51 0.78
C LYS A 125 9.88 -19.40 0.18
N GLY A 126 10.36 -18.17 0.19
CA GLY A 126 9.64 -17.03 -0.36
C GLY A 126 9.43 -17.13 -1.87
N THR A 127 8.27 -16.72 -2.34
CA THR A 127 7.96 -16.66 -3.77
C THR A 127 8.32 -15.28 -4.32
N LYS A 128 9.33 -15.21 -5.19
CA LYS A 128 9.77 -13.96 -5.81
C LYS A 128 8.61 -13.26 -6.51
N GLY A 129 8.40 -11.99 -6.17
CA GLY A 129 7.37 -11.16 -6.77
C GLY A 129 6.04 -11.11 -6.03
N TYR A 130 5.90 -11.86 -4.95
CA TYR A 130 4.66 -12.01 -4.18
C TYR A 130 4.88 -11.86 -2.68
N ALA A 131 3.81 -11.52 -1.94
CA ALA A 131 3.83 -11.54 -0.48
C ALA A 131 3.89 -13.01 0.04
N PRO A 132 4.34 -13.23 1.28
CA PRO A 132 4.76 -12.27 2.29
C PRO A 132 6.11 -11.59 2.02
N LEU A 133 6.27 -10.39 2.61
CA LEU A 133 7.51 -9.61 2.52
C LEU A 133 8.08 -9.38 3.91
N HIS A 134 9.37 -9.68 4.11
CA HIS A 134 10.10 -9.21 5.28
C HIS A 134 10.74 -7.86 4.93
N ILE A 135 10.37 -6.81 5.64
CA ILE A 135 10.78 -5.44 5.38
C ILE A 135 11.51 -4.91 6.61
N ARG A 136 12.81 -4.60 6.43
CA ARG A 136 13.63 -3.92 7.44
C ARG A 136 13.76 -2.47 7.03
N GLY A 137 13.03 -1.60 7.72
CA GLY A 137 12.93 -0.18 7.37
C GLY A 137 14.22 0.58 7.59
N ARG A 138 14.56 1.40 6.60
CA ARG A 138 15.74 2.25 6.63
C ARG A 138 15.50 3.56 5.89
N LYS A 139 16.36 4.55 6.12
CA LYS A 139 16.33 5.79 5.35
C LYS A 139 16.71 5.50 3.91
N LEU A 140 15.76 5.61 2.99
CA LEU A 140 16.00 5.40 1.56
C LEU A 140 16.76 6.60 0.96
N GLU A 141 17.58 6.32 -0.07
CA GLU A 141 18.40 7.36 -0.69
C GLU A 141 17.60 8.33 -1.56
N GLY A 142 16.52 7.89 -2.18
CA GLY A 142 15.84 8.67 -3.22
C GLY A 142 16.63 8.64 -4.54
N GLY A 143 16.32 9.56 -5.44
CA GLY A 143 16.93 9.62 -6.77
C GLY A 143 15.96 9.18 -7.87
N MET A 144 16.45 8.51 -8.92
CA MET A 144 15.64 8.15 -10.07
C MET A 144 15.24 6.67 -10.03
N VAL A 145 13.99 6.39 -10.36
CA VAL A 145 13.44 5.04 -10.52
C VAL A 145 12.60 4.97 -11.79
N ASN A 146 12.80 3.92 -12.55
CA ASN A 146 12.01 3.63 -13.75
C ASN A 146 10.91 2.63 -13.39
N ILE A 147 9.70 2.88 -13.87
CA ILE A 147 8.54 1.99 -13.69
C ILE A 147 7.81 1.87 -15.01
N ASP A 148 7.47 0.65 -15.39
CA ASP A 148 6.61 0.38 -16.52
C ASP A 148 5.23 1.04 -16.30
N ALA A 149 4.80 1.88 -17.24
CA ALA A 149 3.53 2.61 -17.16
C ALA A 149 2.29 1.70 -17.21
N THR A 150 2.44 0.47 -17.71
CA THR A 150 1.36 -0.52 -17.76
C THR A 150 1.05 -1.17 -16.42
N VAL A 151 1.94 -1.02 -15.42
CA VAL A 151 1.69 -1.52 -14.07
C VAL A 151 0.68 -0.64 -13.32
N SER A 152 0.14 -1.18 -12.24
CA SER A 152 -0.86 -0.50 -11.42
C SER A 152 -0.40 0.88 -10.93
N SER A 153 -1.23 1.90 -11.12
CA SER A 153 -1.01 3.25 -10.57
C SER A 153 -0.80 3.28 -9.04
N GLN A 154 -1.17 2.20 -8.34
CA GLN A 154 -0.92 2.05 -6.90
C GLN A 154 0.57 1.97 -6.57
N PHE A 155 1.41 1.44 -7.46
CA PHE A 155 2.86 1.41 -7.25
C PHE A 155 3.46 2.82 -7.31
N ILE A 156 3.02 3.61 -8.29
CA ILE A 156 3.43 5.01 -8.43
C ILE A 156 2.98 5.80 -7.20
N SER A 157 1.72 5.65 -6.78
CA SER A 157 1.19 6.30 -5.58
C SER A 157 1.96 5.91 -4.32
N ALA A 158 2.32 4.62 -4.15
CA ALA A 158 3.07 4.14 -2.98
C ALA A 158 4.45 4.80 -2.89
N LEU A 159 5.18 4.85 -4.01
CA LEU A 159 6.49 5.52 -4.08
C LEU A 159 6.39 7.03 -3.84
N THR A 160 5.38 7.67 -4.44
CA THR A 160 5.13 9.12 -4.25
C THR A 160 4.85 9.44 -2.78
N LEU A 161 4.02 8.63 -2.11
CA LEU A 161 3.70 8.80 -0.69
C LEU A 161 4.93 8.60 0.21
N ALA A 162 5.82 7.66 -0.12
CA ALA A 162 7.04 7.41 0.65
C ALA A 162 8.17 8.43 0.38
N ALA A 163 8.08 9.19 -0.72
CA ALA A 163 9.15 10.13 -1.13
C ALA A 163 9.57 11.14 -0.05
N PRO A 164 8.67 11.72 0.78
CA PRO A 164 9.07 12.64 1.86
C PRO A 164 9.99 12.00 2.92
N LEU A 165 9.99 10.67 3.05
CA LEU A 165 10.85 9.95 3.98
C LEU A 165 12.28 9.72 3.44
N MET A 166 12.57 10.06 2.18
CA MET A 166 13.85 9.81 1.52
C MET A 166 14.86 10.95 1.79
N ARG A 167 16.16 10.64 1.60
CA ARG A 167 17.27 11.62 1.76
C ARG A 167 17.31 12.69 0.66
N ARG A 168 16.94 12.29 -0.56
CA ARG A 168 16.95 13.13 -1.76
C ARG A 168 15.61 13.04 -2.48
N PRO A 169 15.24 14.04 -3.27
CA PRO A 169 14.01 13.98 -4.06
C PRO A 169 13.92 12.73 -4.93
N LEU A 170 12.72 12.17 -5.05
CA LEU A 170 12.41 11.05 -5.91
C LEU A 170 11.98 11.55 -7.30
N ARG A 171 12.56 10.97 -8.34
CA ARG A 171 12.12 11.13 -9.73
C ARG A 171 11.62 9.78 -10.24
N ILE A 172 10.35 9.70 -10.55
CA ILE A 172 9.74 8.53 -11.17
C ILE A 172 9.67 8.76 -12.68
N VAL A 173 10.27 7.85 -13.45
CA VAL A 173 10.22 7.84 -14.92
C VAL A 173 9.30 6.69 -15.32
N LEU A 174 8.25 7.01 -16.06
CA LEU A 174 7.32 6.04 -16.61
C LEU A 174 7.82 5.58 -17.96
N GLU A 175 7.99 4.27 -18.14
CA GLU A 175 8.40 3.65 -19.40
C GLU A 175 7.18 3.01 -20.07
N GLY A 176 7.10 3.08 -21.41
CA GLY A 176 5.98 2.58 -22.18
C GLY A 176 4.84 3.58 -22.37
N ASP A 177 3.74 3.10 -22.95
CA ASP A 177 2.57 3.92 -23.24
C ASP A 177 1.73 4.14 -21.97
N VAL A 178 1.55 5.40 -21.61
CA VAL A 178 0.64 5.82 -20.52
C VAL A 178 -0.77 5.86 -21.11
N THR A 179 -1.60 4.88 -20.79
CA THR A 179 -3.01 4.81 -21.21
C THR A 179 -3.92 5.47 -20.20
#